data_cad6c8a9290054e09da370b638906ba8
#
_entry.id   cad6c8a9290054e09da370b638906ba8
#
_cell.length_a   1.000
_cell.length_b   1.000
_cell.length_c   1.000
_cell.angle_alpha   90.00
_cell.angle_beta   90.00
_cell.angle_gamma   90.00
#
_symmetry.space_group_name_H-M   'P 1'
#
loop_
_entity.id
_entity.type
_entity.pdbx_description
1 polymer ?
#
loop_
_entity_poly.entity_id
_entity_poly.type
_entity_poly.pdbx_seq_one_letter_code
_entity_poly.pdbx_strand_id
1 'polypeptide(L)'
;MPLIFPHGTKGLQTAFESAFSPQVRGVWPFTIDNALENLNEPSAHYMRTTKRDQMGGKDMAELIPRGEDAVAQWAKVEEELAKVDGWYASNGGKGPFLMGEVISWADLVVCAHFRCWKVVLGADSTGWKDMQKWNGGRWGALVKALEAYQKTD
;
A
#
# COMPACT_ATOMS: atom_id res chain seq x y z
N MET A 1 -8.15 16.46 18.01
CA MET A 1 -7.76 15.23 17.32
C MET A 1 -8.98 14.75 16.55
N PRO A 2 -8.89 14.51 15.24
CA PRO A 2 -10.04 14.03 14.47
C PRO A 2 -10.48 12.64 14.95
N LEU A 3 -11.79 12.39 14.89
CA LEU A 3 -12.35 11.10 15.25
C LEU A 3 -12.11 10.12 14.08
N ILE A 4 -11.27 9.11 14.27
CA ILE A 4 -10.89 8.17 13.21
C ILE A 4 -12.01 7.20 12.80
N PHE A 5 -13.06 7.07 13.61
CA PHE A 5 -14.26 6.32 13.29
C PHE A 5 -15.50 7.25 13.36
N PRO A 6 -15.60 8.23 12.44
CA PRO A 6 -16.67 9.22 12.46
C PRO A 6 -18.04 8.53 12.30
N HIS A 7 -19.06 9.10 12.94
CA HIS A 7 -20.46 8.65 12.81
C HIS A 7 -20.70 7.15 13.13
N GLY A 8 -19.90 6.54 14.01
CA GLY A 8 -20.07 5.14 14.41
C GLY A 8 -19.66 4.12 13.33
N THR A 9 -18.83 4.52 12.37
CA THR A 9 -18.45 3.70 11.21
C THR A 9 -17.40 2.62 11.49
N LYS A 10 -17.06 2.30 12.73
CA LYS A 10 -15.99 1.33 13.06
C LYS A 10 -16.16 0.00 12.31
N GLY A 11 -17.37 -0.56 12.28
CA GLY A 11 -17.62 -1.82 11.58
C GLY A 11 -17.40 -1.71 10.07
N LEU A 12 -17.83 -0.60 9.43
CA LEU A 12 -17.62 -0.34 8.01
C LEU A 12 -16.13 -0.15 7.70
N GLN A 13 -15.37 0.53 8.55
CA GLN A 13 -13.92 0.72 8.39
C GLN A 13 -13.17 -0.61 8.50
N THR A 14 -13.60 -1.50 9.41
CA THR A 14 -13.03 -2.86 9.51
C THR A 14 -13.34 -3.69 8.26
N ALA A 15 -14.55 -3.60 7.72
CA ALA A 15 -14.92 -4.28 6.48
C ALA A 15 -14.11 -3.76 5.28
N PHE A 16 -13.91 -2.43 5.21
CA PHE A 16 -13.04 -1.83 4.19
C PHE A 16 -11.62 -2.38 4.26
N GLU A 17 -11.01 -2.43 5.44
CA GLU A 17 -9.65 -2.95 5.62
C GLU A 17 -9.55 -4.40 5.15
N SER A 18 -10.56 -5.23 5.45
CA SER A 18 -10.64 -6.61 4.98
C SER A 18 -10.75 -6.71 3.46
N ALA A 19 -11.48 -5.79 2.81
CA ALA A 19 -11.60 -5.72 1.36
C ALA A 19 -10.34 -5.15 0.68
N PHE A 20 -9.68 -4.18 1.31
CA PHE A 20 -8.48 -3.53 0.82
C PHE A 20 -7.26 -4.45 0.83
N SER A 21 -7.07 -5.21 1.90
CA SER A 21 -5.88 -6.04 2.11
C SER A 21 -5.56 -6.99 0.94
N PRO A 22 -6.52 -7.67 0.29
CA PRO A 22 -6.24 -8.49 -0.89
C PRO A 22 -5.75 -7.69 -2.10
N GLN A 23 -6.25 -6.46 -2.29
CA GLN A 23 -5.94 -5.62 -3.45
C GLN A 23 -4.48 -5.16 -3.48
N VAL A 24 -3.82 -5.15 -2.33
CA VAL A 24 -2.45 -4.64 -2.20
C VAL A 24 -1.37 -5.71 -2.10
N ARG A 25 -1.76 -6.98 -2.04
CA ARG A 25 -0.80 -8.10 -1.91
C ARG A 25 0.17 -8.20 -3.07
N GLY A 26 -0.25 -7.82 -4.27
CA GLY A 26 0.56 -7.87 -5.48
C GLY A 26 1.80 -6.96 -5.45
N VAL A 27 1.83 -5.96 -4.56
CA VAL A 27 2.99 -5.09 -4.39
C VAL A 27 4.15 -5.80 -3.68
N TRP A 28 3.84 -6.72 -2.78
CA TRP A 28 4.82 -7.35 -1.90
C TRP A 28 6.02 -7.99 -2.63
N PRO A 29 5.87 -8.76 -3.72
CA PRO A 29 7.00 -9.35 -4.44
C PRO A 29 8.01 -8.33 -4.94
N PHE A 30 7.56 -7.13 -5.30
CA PHE A 30 8.43 -6.03 -5.76
C PHE A 30 9.20 -5.33 -4.63
N THR A 31 8.85 -5.59 -3.38
CA THR A 31 9.50 -4.99 -2.21
C THR A 31 10.58 -5.88 -1.59
N ILE A 32 10.69 -7.14 -2.01
CA ILE A 32 11.51 -8.17 -1.34
C ILE A 32 12.99 -7.78 -1.31
N ASP A 33 13.58 -7.43 -2.45
CA ASP A 33 15.01 -7.12 -2.54
C ASP A 33 15.36 -5.95 -1.61
N ASN A 34 14.68 -4.83 -1.78
CA ASN A 34 14.95 -3.64 -0.98
C ASN A 34 14.64 -3.83 0.51
N ALA A 35 13.61 -4.63 0.83
CA ALA A 35 13.30 -4.94 2.23
C ALA A 35 14.46 -5.72 2.88
N LEU A 36 15.01 -6.71 2.18
CA LEU A 36 16.13 -7.50 2.69
C LEU A 36 17.42 -6.68 2.82
N GLU A 37 17.68 -5.77 1.87
CA GLU A 37 18.85 -4.87 1.89
C GLU A 37 18.81 -3.87 3.06
N ASN A 38 17.62 -3.47 3.49
CA ASN A 38 17.44 -2.52 4.60
C ASN A 38 17.39 -3.18 5.99
N LEU A 39 17.43 -4.51 6.07
CA LEU A 39 17.47 -5.25 7.33
C LEU A 39 18.92 -5.56 7.75
N ASN A 40 19.18 -5.59 9.06
CA ASN A 40 20.40 -6.19 9.57
C ASN A 40 20.41 -7.69 9.30
N GLU A 41 21.60 -8.32 9.24
CA GLU A 41 21.75 -9.73 8.84
C GLU A 41 20.90 -10.71 9.71
N PRO A 42 20.81 -10.59 11.04
CA PRO A 42 19.94 -11.47 11.83
C PRO A 42 18.47 -11.37 11.42
N SER A 43 17.97 -10.16 11.16
CA SER A 43 16.58 -9.93 10.75
C SER A 43 16.33 -10.40 9.31
N ALA A 44 17.28 -10.18 8.41
CA ALA A 44 17.20 -10.66 7.02
C ALA A 44 17.19 -12.20 6.98
N HIS A 45 18.04 -12.85 7.77
CA HIS A 45 18.07 -14.31 7.90
C HIS A 45 16.73 -14.85 8.45
N TYR A 46 16.21 -14.25 9.52
CA TYR A 46 14.93 -14.64 10.09
C TYR A 46 13.79 -14.48 9.08
N MET A 47 13.78 -13.38 8.35
CA MET A 47 12.76 -13.13 7.32
C MET A 47 12.83 -14.18 6.20
N ARG A 48 14.02 -14.49 5.69
CA ARG A 48 14.21 -15.51 4.65
C ARG A 48 13.70 -16.88 5.11
N THR A 49 14.10 -17.33 6.30
CA THR A 49 13.73 -18.66 6.83
C THR A 49 12.24 -18.76 7.10
N THR A 50 11.66 -17.81 7.84
CA THR A 50 10.24 -17.81 8.20
C THR A 50 9.34 -17.74 6.96
N LYS A 51 9.69 -16.91 5.97
CA LYS A 51 8.91 -16.79 4.74
C LYS A 51 9.04 -18.02 3.86
N ARG A 52 10.22 -18.63 3.78
CA ARG A 52 10.43 -19.89 3.07
C ARG A 52 9.51 -20.99 3.57
N ASP A 53 9.36 -21.13 4.89
CA ASP A 53 8.46 -22.11 5.48
C ASP A 53 6.99 -21.84 5.15
N GLN A 54 6.58 -20.56 5.20
CA GLN A 54 5.23 -20.12 4.84
C GLN A 54 4.90 -20.29 3.35
N MET A 55 5.92 -20.34 2.50
CA MET A 55 5.80 -20.40 1.02
C MET A 55 6.08 -21.78 0.45
N GLY A 56 5.94 -22.83 1.25
CA GLY A 56 6.14 -24.20 0.78
C GLY A 56 7.56 -24.51 0.36
N GLY A 57 8.55 -23.86 0.97
CA GLY A 57 9.97 -24.12 0.72
C GLY A 57 10.62 -23.30 -0.40
N LYS A 58 9.86 -22.41 -1.06
CA LYS A 58 10.42 -21.52 -2.09
C LYS A 58 11.32 -20.46 -1.48
N ASP A 59 12.43 -20.15 -2.15
CA ASP A 59 13.26 -19.01 -1.76
C ASP A 59 12.55 -17.69 -2.09
N MET A 60 12.75 -16.67 -1.24
CA MET A 60 12.18 -15.34 -1.48
C MET A 60 12.66 -14.74 -2.83
N ALA A 61 13.90 -15.02 -3.23
CA ALA A 61 14.43 -14.57 -4.52
C ALA A 61 13.66 -15.12 -5.74
N GLU A 62 13.04 -16.30 -5.61
CA GLU A 62 12.20 -16.89 -6.64
C GLU A 62 10.83 -16.21 -6.82
N LEU A 63 10.45 -15.39 -5.84
CA LEU A 63 9.17 -14.67 -5.83
C LEU A 63 9.27 -13.29 -6.46
N ILE A 64 10.49 -12.81 -6.72
CA ILE A 64 10.73 -11.50 -7.31
C ILE A 64 10.42 -11.57 -8.81
N PRO A 65 9.40 -10.85 -9.29
CA PRO A 65 9.03 -10.86 -10.69
C PRO A 65 10.14 -10.24 -11.56
N ARG A 66 10.38 -10.82 -12.73
CA ARG A 66 11.43 -10.36 -13.65
C ARG A 66 10.92 -10.32 -15.09
N GLY A 67 11.52 -9.44 -15.90
CA GLY A 67 11.20 -9.34 -17.34
C GLY A 67 9.72 -9.08 -17.60
N GLU A 68 9.15 -9.81 -18.55
CA GLU A 68 7.73 -9.64 -18.96
C GLU A 68 6.75 -9.98 -17.84
N ASP A 69 7.10 -10.93 -16.98
CA ASP A 69 6.28 -11.31 -15.82
C ASP A 69 6.18 -10.14 -14.81
N ALA A 70 7.28 -9.40 -14.59
CA ALA A 70 7.25 -8.22 -13.76
C ALA A 70 6.32 -7.14 -14.33
N VAL A 71 6.34 -6.92 -15.65
CA VAL A 71 5.45 -5.96 -16.31
C VAL A 71 3.99 -6.36 -16.15
N ALA A 72 3.67 -7.64 -16.38
CA ALA A 72 2.31 -8.15 -16.25
C ALA A 72 1.79 -8.08 -14.81
N GLN A 73 2.62 -8.44 -13.83
CA GLN A 73 2.24 -8.35 -12.42
C GLN A 73 2.10 -6.90 -11.95
N TRP A 74 2.93 -5.98 -12.44
CA TRP A 74 2.83 -4.56 -12.11
C TRP A 74 1.56 -3.92 -12.67
N ALA A 75 1.18 -4.26 -13.90
CA ALA A 75 -0.10 -3.85 -14.49
C ALA A 75 -1.30 -4.36 -13.66
N LYS A 76 -1.21 -5.59 -13.14
CA LYS A 76 -2.24 -6.13 -12.25
C LYS A 76 -2.33 -5.35 -10.93
N VAL A 77 -1.21 -4.89 -10.37
CA VAL A 77 -1.23 -4.01 -9.19
C VAL A 77 -1.99 -2.71 -9.48
N GLU A 78 -1.78 -2.11 -10.65
CA GLU A 78 -2.52 -0.92 -11.09
C GLU A 78 -4.02 -1.18 -11.18
N GLU A 79 -4.43 -2.31 -11.78
CA GLU A 79 -5.85 -2.71 -11.87
C GLU A 79 -6.50 -2.91 -10.49
N GLU A 80 -5.80 -3.53 -9.56
CA GLU A 80 -6.29 -3.74 -8.19
C GLU A 80 -6.43 -2.41 -7.44
N LEU A 81 -5.49 -1.50 -7.59
CA LEU A 81 -5.58 -0.16 -7.01
C LEU A 81 -6.68 0.69 -7.67
N ALA A 82 -6.97 0.46 -8.96
CA ALA A 82 -8.11 1.11 -9.62
C ALA A 82 -9.46 0.70 -9.02
N LYS A 83 -9.60 -0.53 -8.52
CA LYS A 83 -10.79 -0.95 -7.77
C LYS A 83 -10.94 -0.15 -6.47
N VAL A 84 -9.83 0.04 -5.75
CA VAL A 84 -9.80 0.86 -4.53
C VAL A 84 -10.14 2.31 -4.85
N ASP A 85 -9.63 2.86 -5.96
CA ASP A 85 -9.99 4.19 -6.44
C ASP A 85 -11.50 4.33 -6.68
N GLY A 86 -12.13 3.30 -7.25
CA GLY A 86 -13.59 3.25 -7.43
C GLY A 86 -14.35 3.37 -6.11
N TRP A 87 -13.84 2.80 -5.02
CA TRP A 87 -14.47 2.96 -3.70
C TRP A 87 -14.38 4.40 -3.20
N TYR A 88 -13.22 5.05 -3.37
CA TYR A 88 -13.05 6.48 -3.06
C TYR A 88 -13.95 7.37 -3.93
N ALA A 89 -14.10 7.05 -5.20
CA ALA A 89 -14.96 7.79 -6.13
C ALA A 89 -16.47 7.66 -5.80
N SER A 90 -16.88 6.61 -5.10
CA SER A 90 -18.28 6.34 -4.73
C SER A 90 -18.92 7.44 -3.86
N ASN A 91 -18.12 8.31 -3.25
CA ASN A 91 -18.58 9.48 -2.49
C ASN A 91 -18.84 10.73 -3.38
N GLY A 92 -18.99 10.56 -4.69
CA GLY A 92 -19.23 11.65 -5.63
C GLY A 92 -17.99 12.51 -5.90
N GLY A 93 -16.78 11.98 -5.62
CA GLY A 93 -15.51 12.63 -5.89
C GLY A 93 -15.20 13.86 -5.04
N LYS A 94 -15.92 14.06 -3.94
CA LYS A 94 -15.70 15.19 -3.03
C LYS A 94 -14.62 14.84 -2.00
N GLY A 95 -13.56 15.66 -1.96
CA GLY A 95 -12.47 15.51 -1.00
C GLY A 95 -11.52 14.36 -1.32
N PRO A 96 -10.39 14.28 -0.58
CA PRO A 96 -9.32 13.30 -0.82
C PRO A 96 -9.53 11.97 -0.08
N PHE A 97 -10.50 11.88 0.84
CA PHE A 97 -10.68 10.75 1.75
C PHE A 97 -11.80 9.81 1.31
N LEU A 98 -11.79 8.59 1.83
CA LEU A 98 -12.83 7.59 1.56
C LEU A 98 -14.22 8.09 1.95
N MET A 99 -14.32 8.90 2.99
CA MET A 99 -15.56 9.55 3.43
C MET A 99 -15.68 11.00 2.93
N GLY A 100 -15.10 11.32 1.78
CA GLY A 100 -15.12 12.63 1.18
C GLY A 100 -14.13 13.60 1.85
N GLU A 101 -14.63 14.60 2.57
CA GLU A 101 -13.79 15.59 3.27
C GLU A 101 -13.44 15.16 4.71
N VAL A 102 -13.97 14.04 5.17
CA VAL A 102 -13.80 13.56 6.54
C VAL A 102 -12.78 12.42 6.56
N ILE A 103 -11.65 12.65 7.22
CA ILE A 103 -10.63 11.63 7.45
C ILE A 103 -11.19 10.48 8.29
N SER A 104 -10.79 9.25 7.95
CA SER A 104 -11.23 8.04 8.64
C SER A 104 -10.08 7.03 8.81
N TRP A 105 -10.31 5.97 9.57
CA TRP A 105 -9.36 4.88 9.74
C TRP A 105 -8.91 4.28 8.41
N ALA A 106 -9.82 4.12 7.44
CA ALA A 106 -9.49 3.63 6.11
C ALA A 106 -8.38 4.43 5.42
N ASP A 107 -8.43 5.76 5.51
CA ASP A 107 -7.43 6.64 4.90
C ASP A 107 -6.06 6.48 5.55
N LEU A 108 -6.03 6.29 6.86
CA LEU A 108 -4.79 6.02 7.59
C LEU A 108 -4.18 4.68 7.19
N VAL A 109 -5.00 3.62 7.05
CA VAL A 109 -4.55 2.29 6.60
C VAL A 109 -3.97 2.37 5.19
N VAL A 110 -4.70 2.97 4.25
CA VAL A 110 -4.24 3.12 2.85
C VAL A 110 -2.96 3.95 2.80
N CYS A 111 -2.93 5.10 3.46
CA CYS A 111 -1.75 5.97 3.49
C CYS A 111 -0.52 5.27 4.10
N ALA A 112 -0.71 4.47 5.15
CA ALA A 112 0.38 3.72 5.77
C ALA A 112 1.04 2.74 4.79
N HIS A 113 0.24 2.04 3.96
CA HIS A 113 0.76 1.18 2.90
C HIS A 113 1.58 1.97 1.87
N PHE A 114 1.03 3.06 1.33
CA PHE A 114 1.73 3.89 0.34
C PHE A 114 3.03 4.51 0.90
N ARG A 115 3.03 4.90 2.16
CA ARG A 115 4.26 5.39 2.81
C ARG A 115 5.30 4.30 3.00
N CYS A 116 4.88 3.11 3.41
CA CYS A 116 5.77 1.95 3.49
C CYS A 116 6.38 1.68 2.11
N TRP A 117 5.57 1.63 1.05
CA TRP A 117 6.07 1.40 -0.31
C TRP A 117 7.00 2.50 -0.82
N LYS A 118 6.72 3.76 -0.49
CA LYS A 118 7.64 4.86 -0.80
C LYS A 118 9.03 4.63 -0.20
N VAL A 119 9.08 4.13 1.03
CA VAL A 119 10.35 3.83 1.72
C VAL A 119 11.01 2.59 1.12
N VAL A 120 10.27 1.50 0.98
CA VAL A 120 10.83 0.19 0.59
C VAL A 120 11.15 0.13 -0.91
N LEU A 121 10.31 0.69 -1.79
CA LEU A 121 10.62 0.79 -3.22
C LEU A 121 11.67 1.86 -3.53
N GLY A 122 11.78 2.85 -2.64
CA GLY A 122 12.59 4.04 -2.84
C GLY A 122 11.79 5.20 -3.46
N ALA A 123 11.98 6.40 -2.90
CA ALA A 123 11.23 7.60 -3.33
C ALA A 123 11.47 7.99 -4.80
N ASP A 124 12.63 7.63 -5.35
CA ASP A 124 13.01 7.92 -6.74
C ASP A 124 12.75 6.75 -7.71
N SER A 125 12.27 5.62 -7.21
CA SER A 125 12.00 4.43 -8.02
C SER A 125 10.87 4.67 -9.03
N THR A 126 10.93 3.94 -10.15
CA THR A 126 9.85 3.94 -11.15
C THR A 126 8.53 3.48 -10.52
N GLY A 127 8.57 2.42 -9.70
CA GLY A 127 7.37 1.89 -9.06
C GLY A 127 6.67 2.92 -8.17
N TRP A 128 7.40 3.69 -7.36
CA TRP A 128 6.80 4.77 -6.57
C TRP A 128 6.23 5.89 -7.45
N LYS A 129 6.97 6.29 -8.50
CA LYS A 129 6.51 7.31 -9.45
C LYS A 129 5.25 6.91 -10.22
N ASP A 130 5.11 5.64 -10.56
CA ASP A 130 3.91 5.08 -11.17
C ASP A 130 2.73 5.18 -10.20
N MET A 131 2.88 4.66 -8.98
CA MET A 131 1.84 4.71 -7.95
C MET A 131 1.34 6.14 -7.69
N GLN A 132 2.25 7.13 -7.71
CA GLN A 132 1.87 8.54 -7.53
C GLN A 132 0.99 9.08 -8.66
N LYS A 133 1.10 8.54 -9.87
CA LYS A 133 0.37 8.99 -11.06
C LYS A 133 -0.92 8.23 -11.28
N TRP A 134 -1.00 6.99 -10.84
CA TRP A 134 -2.17 6.14 -11.04
C TRP A 134 -3.44 6.77 -10.47
N ASN A 135 -4.55 6.42 -11.09
CA ASN A 135 -5.87 6.88 -10.66
C ASN A 135 -5.97 8.42 -10.55
N GLY A 136 -5.39 9.12 -11.53
CA GLY A 136 -5.38 10.58 -11.58
C GLY A 136 -4.57 11.24 -10.46
N GLY A 137 -3.58 10.54 -9.90
CA GLY A 137 -2.74 11.06 -8.83
C GLY A 137 -3.36 10.95 -7.43
N ARG A 138 -4.45 10.19 -7.26
CA ARG A 138 -5.15 10.04 -5.98
C ARG A 138 -4.21 9.67 -4.84
N TRP A 139 -3.35 8.68 -5.06
CA TRP A 139 -2.52 8.14 -3.98
C TRP A 139 -1.46 9.12 -3.51
N GLY A 140 -0.85 9.85 -4.43
CA GLY A 140 0.06 10.94 -4.09
C GLY A 140 -0.65 12.07 -3.33
N ALA A 141 -1.86 12.44 -3.75
CA ALA A 141 -2.67 13.45 -3.10
C ALA A 141 -3.11 13.01 -1.68
N LEU A 142 -3.50 11.74 -1.49
CA LEU A 142 -3.85 11.20 -0.18
C LEU A 142 -2.66 11.24 0.78
N VAL A 143 -1.48 10.77 0.35
CA VAL A 143 -0.27 10.80 1.17
C VAL A 143 0.06 12.24 1.58
N LYS A 144 -0.02 13.19 0.65
CA LYS A 144 0.21 14.61 0.92
C LYS A 144 -0.82 15.20 1.89
N ALA A 145 -2.10 14.89 1.73
CA ALA A 145 -3.15 15.38 2.61
C ALA A 145 -2.96 14.93 4.06
N LEU A 146 -2.33 13.75 4.26
CA LEU A 146 -2.08 13.19 5.59
C LEU A 146 -0.72 13.57 6.20
N GLU A 147 0.14 14.29 5.47
CA GLU A 147 1.43 14.76 6.00
C GLU A 147 1.28 15.65 7.25
N ALA A 148 0.21 16.43 7.32
CA ALA A 148 -0.07 17.29 8.48
C ALA A 148 -0.28 16.51 9.79
N TYR A 149 -0.65 15.23 9.71
CA TYR A 149 -0.90 14.34 10.86
C TYR A 149 0.34 13.51 11.25
N GLN A 150 1.47 13.71 10.58
CA GLN A 150 2.69 12.93 10.76
C GLN A 150 3.72 13.61 11.66
N LYS A 151 3.42 14.78 12.18
CA LYS A 151 4.33 15.48 13.09
C LYS A 151 4.47 14.68 14.39
N THR A 152 5.64 14.10 14.56
CA THR A 152 6.15 13.68 15.87
C THR A 152 6.85 14.88 16.46
N ASP A 153 6.36 15.39 17.59
CA ASP A 153 7.06 16.35 18.42
C ASP A 153 8.37 15.75 18.95
#